data_ae35d9b142f9ae9fde96a14ce5719cb7
#
_entry.id   ae35d9b142f9ae9fde96a14ce5719cb7
#
_cell.length_a   1.000
_cell.length_b   1.000
_cell.length_c   1.000
_cell.angle_alpha   90.00
_cell.angle_beta   90.00
_cell.angle_gamma   90.00
#
_symmetry.space_group_name_H-M   'P 1'
#
loop_
_entity.id
_entity.type
_entity.pdbx_description
1 polymer ?
#
loop_
_entity_poly.entity_id
_entity_poly.type
_entity_poly.pdbx_seq_one_letter_code
_entity_poly.pdbx_strand_id
1 'polypeptide(L)'
;ENMMSITNEQKQEIIKAYATKPGDTGSAEVQIAIWTTRINNLIEHFNTHKKDLHSRLGLMKMVGKRRHLLDHLKSKSEERYQSIIEKLNLRK
;
A
#
# COMPACT_ATOMS: atom_id res chain seq x y z
N GLU A 1 3.39 -19.80 -3.10
CA GLU A 1 3.72 -18.42 -2.74
C GLU A 1 2.46 -17.59 -2.63
N ASN A 2 2.39 -16.73 -1.62
CA ASN A 2 1.21 -15.93 -1.36
C ASN A 2 1.22 -14.64 -2.16
N MET A 3 0.26 -14.46 -3.07
CA MET A 3 0.15 -13.28 -3.91
C MET A 3 -0.18 -12.00 -3.12
N MET A 4 -0.64 -12.14 -1.88
CA MET A 4 -0.92 -11.00 -1.01
C MET A 4 0.32 -10.50 -0.29
N SER A 5 1.42 -11.21 -0.39
CA SER A 5 2.68 -10.86 0.25
C SER A 5 3.57 -10.11 -0.73
N ILE A 6 4.53 -9.40 -0.17
CA ILE A 6 5.59 -8.79 -0.95
C ILE A 6 6.91 -9.45 -0.52
N THR A 7 7.89 -9.43 -1.41
CA THR A 7 9.20 -9.97 -1.09
C THR A 7 9.93 -9.04 -0.13
N ASN A 8 10.95 -9.55 0.58
CA ASN A 8 11.78 -8.72 1.42
C ASN A 8 12.46 -7.61 0.63
N GLU A 9 12.86 -7.91 -0.59
CA GLU A 9 13.50 -6.93 -1.46
C GLU A 9 12.55 -5.77 -1.80
N GLN A 10 11.32 -6.09 -2.16
CA GLN A 10 10.30 -5.09 -2.45
C GLN A 10 10.02 -4.25 -1.21
N LYS A 11 9.92 -4.89 -0.06
CA LYS A 11 9.67 -4.19 1.20
C LYS A 11 10.79 -3.22 1.55
N GLN A 12 12.04 -3.65 1.39
CA GLN A 12 13.20 -2.78 1.67
C GLN A 12 13.25 -1.60 0.71
N GLU A 13 12.94 -1.79 -0.56
CA GLU A 13 12.87 -0.71 -1.53
C GLU A 13 11.80 0.32 -1.17
N ILE A 14 10.64 -0.16 -0.72
CA ILE A 14 9.54 0.70 -0.30
C ILE A 14 9.94 1.51 0.93
N ILE A 15 10.51 0.86 1.92
CA ILE A 15 10.98 1.54 3.13
C ILE A 15 11.97 2.63 2.78
N LYS A 16 12.93 2.31 1.92
CA LYS A 16 13.95 3.26 1.50
C LYS A 16 13.36 4.46 0.76
N ALA A 17 12.37 4.20 -0.10
CA ALA A 17 11.77 5.24 -0.93
C ALA A 17 10.81 6.16 -0.17
N TYR A 18 10.12 5.64 0.83
CA TYR A 18 9.04 6.36 1.50
C TYR A 18 9.31 6.68 2.97
N ALA A 19 10.43 6.27 3.52
CA ALA A 19 10.78 6.59 4.90
C ALA A 19 10.87 8.10 5.08
N THR A 20 10.33 8.60 6.18
CA THR A 20 10.35 10.02 6.50
C THR A 20 11.63 10.43 7.21
N LYS A 21 12.38 9.46 7.72
CA LYS A 21 13.65 9.68 8.40
C LYS A 21 14.46 8.40 8.37
N PRO A 22 15.80 8.46 8.58
CA PRO A 22 16.63 7.26 8.64
C PRO A 22 16.11 6.26 9.67
N GLY A 23 16.03 5.00 9.29
CA GLY A 23 15.55 3.93 10.16
C GLY A 23 14.04 3.83 10.27
N ASP A 24 13.30 4.67 9.56
CA ASP A 24 11.85 4.63 9.57
C ASP A 24 11.34 3.40 8.80
N THR A 25 10.68 2.49 9.50
CA THR A 25 10.07 1.30 8.90
C THR A 25 8.56 1.24 9.12
N GLY A 26 8.00 2.19 9.87
CA GLY A 26 6.62 2.12 10.30
C GLY A 26 5.81 3.39 10.15
N SER A 27 6.29 4.40 9.43
CA SER A 27 5.49 5.60 9.22
C SER A 27 4.25 5.29 8.39
N ALA A 28 3.26 6.18 8.44
CA ALA A 28 2.05 6.04 7.64
C ALA A 28 2.38 5.94 6.14
N GLU A 29 3.34 6.74 5.68
CA GLU A 29 3.76 6.72 4.28
C GLU A 29 4.31 5.36 3.88
N VAL A 30 5.19 4.78 4.69
CA VAL A 30 5.75 3.46 4.41
C VAL A 30 4.65 2.40 4.38
N GLN A 31 3.75 2.42 5.37
CA GLN A 31 2.65 1.46 5.43
C GLN A 31 1.71 1.57 4.24
N ILE A 32 1.37 2.79 3.84
CA ILE A 32 0.52 3.02 2.67
C ILE A 32 1.17 2.49 1.41
N ALA A 33 2.48 2.71 1.26
CA ALA A 33 3.22 2.22 0.10
C ALA A 33 3.26 0.68 0.07
N ILE A 34 3.45 0.04 1.23
CA ILE A 34 3.43 -1.42 1.33
C ILE A 34 2.06 -1.97 0.92
N TRP A 35 0.99 -1.40 1.46
CA TRP A 35 -0.36 -1.83 1.09
C TRP A 35 -0.65 -1.62 -0.39
N THR A 36 -0.17 -0.51 -0.96
CA THR A 36 -0.34 -0.23 -2.38
C THR A 36 0.35 -1.28 -3.25
N THR A 37 1.56 -1.69 -2.87
CA THR A 37 2.29 -2.74 -3.59
C THR A 37 1.55 -4.07 -3.51
N ARG A 38 1.05 -4.44 -2.33
CA ARG A 38 0.26 -5.68 -2.17
C ARG A 38 -1.00 -5.64 -3.01
N ILE A 39 -1.70 -4.50 -3.01
CA ILE A 39 -2.93 -4.33 -3.80
C ILE A 39 -2.62 -4.49 -5.28
N ASN A 40 -1.55 -3.87 -5.77
CA ASN A 40 -1.18 -3.96 -7.17
C ASN A 40 -0.81 -5.39 -7.56
N ASN A 41 -0.09 -6.11 -6.69
CA ASN A 41 0.24 -7.51 -6.93
C ASN A 41 -1.02 -8.37 -7.02
N LEU A 42 -1.99 -8.11 -6.18
CA LEU A 42 -3.24 -8.87 -6.18
C LEU A 42 -4.12 -8.53 -7.39
N ILE A 43 -4.14 -7.27 -7.81
CA ILE A 43 -4.85 -6.87 -9.02
C ILE A 43 -4.26 -7.61 -10.23
N GLU A 44 -2.94 -7.70 -10.30
CA GLU A 44 -2.26 -8.43 -11.35
C GLU A 44 -2.63 -9.91 -11.33
N HIS A 45 -2.76 -10.50 -10.13
CA HIS A 45 -3.26 -11.87 -9.97
C HIS A 45 -4.64 -12.05 -10.58
N PHE A 46 -5.53 -11.08 -10.43
CA PHE A 46 -6.89 -11.14 -11.00
C PHE A 46 -6.91 -11.17 -12.52
N ASN A 47 -5.87 -10.69 -13.17
CA ASN A 47 -5.79 -10.75 -14.64
C ASN A 47 -5.76 -12.19 -15.13
N THR A 48 -5.28 -13.11 -14.31
CA THR A 48 -5.19 -14.54 -14.65
C THR A 48 -6.18 -15.41 -13.87
N HIS A 49 -6.70 -14.92 -12.72
CA HIS A 49 -7.54 -15.69 -11.81
C HIS A 49 -8.80 -14.90 -11.44
N LYS A 50 -9.62 -14.59 -12.43
CA LYS A 50 -10.78 -13.68 -12.29
C LYS A 50 -11.85 -14.16 -11.34
N LYS A 51 -11.93 -15.47 -11.09
CA LYS A 51 -12.97 -16.04 -10.24
C LYS A 51 -12.51 -16.38 -8.83
N ASP A 52 -11.35 -15.90 -8.43
CA ASP A 52 -10.82 -16.16 -7.10
C ASP A 52 -11.50 -15.26 -6.06
N LEU A 53 -12.51 -15.81 -5.38
CA LEU A 53 -13.28 -15.07 -4.39
C LEU A 53 -12.48 -14.72 -3.15
N HIS A 54 -11.55 -15.58 -2.73
CA HIS A 54 -10.70 -15.31 -1.57
C HIS A 54 -9.79 -14.12 -1.81
N SER A 55 -9.20 -14.06 -2.98
CA SER A 55 -8.35 -12.94 -3.35
C SER A 55 -9.15 -11.65 -3.46
N ARG A 56 -10.39 -11.74 -3.94
CA ARG A 56 -11.28 -10.59 -4.03
C ARG A 56 -11.61 -10.01 -2.65
N LEU A 57 -11.89 -10.87 -1.68
CA LEU A 57 -12.13 -10.45 -0.30
C LEU A 57 -10.87 -9.85 0.32
N GLY A 58 -9.72 -10.47 0.05
CA GLY A 58 -8.43 -9.94 0.51
C GLY A 58 -8.15 -8.55 -0.05
N LEU A 59 -8.44 -8.35 -1.33
CA LEU A 59 -8.28 -7.05 -1.97
C LEU A 59 -9.13 -5.99 -1.29
N MET A 60 -10.40 -6.28 -1.01
CA MET A 60 -11.29 -5.35 -0.34
C MET A 60 -10.77 -4.96 1.04
N LYS A 61 -10.23 -5.91 1.79
CA LYS A 61 -9.64 -5.65 3.10
C LYS A 61 -8.41 -4.76 3.01
N MET A 62 -7.54 -5.01 2.03
CA MET A 62 -6.34 -4.22 1.82
C MET A 62 -6.67 -2.78 1.42
N VAL A 63 -7.63 -2.61 0.53
CA VAL A 63 -8.08 -1.28 0.11
C VAL A 63 -8.65 -0.52 1.30
N GLY A 64 -9.43 -1.19 2.15
CA GLY A 64 -9.97 -0.60 3.36
C GLY A 64 -8.89 -0.15 4.33
N LYS A 65 -7.88 -0.99 4.54
CA LYS A 65 -6.76 -0.64 5.42
C LYS A 65 -5.95 0.53 4.88
N ARG A 66 -5.69 0.54 3.58
CA ARG A 66 -4.97 1.67 2.97
C ARG A 66 -5.77 2.96 3.13
N ARG A 67 -7.08 2.91 2.89
CA ARG A 67 -7.95 4.06 3.04
C ARG A 67 -7.93 4.61 4.46
N HIS A 68 -7.98 3.71 5.44
CA HIS A 68 -7.92 4.09 6.85
C HIS A 68 -6.62 4.82 7.18
N LEU A 69 -5.49 4.30 6.69
CA LEU A 69 -4.19 4.94 6.88
C LEU A 69 -4.12 6.30 6.19
N LEU A 70 -4.68 6.41 4.99
CA LEU A 70 -4.72 7.68 4.27
C LEU A 70 -5.56 8.71 5.00
N ASP A 71 -6.72 8.32 5.51
CA ASP A 71 -7.58 9.22 6.28
C ASP A 71 -6.89 9.70 7.55
N HIS A 72 -6.20 8.79 8.23
CA HIS A 72 -5.43 9.12 9.43
C HIS A 72 -4.31 10.11 9.12
N LEU A 73 -3.58 9.86 8.04
CA LEU A 73 -2.49 10.76 7.62
C LEU A 73 -3.04 12.13 7.25
N LYS A 74 -4.16 12.18 6.54
CA LYS A 74 -4.79 13.43 6.16
C LYS A 74 -5.19 14.25 7.39
N SER A 75 -5.68 13.60 8.44
CA SER A 75 -6.04 14.28 9.67
C SER A 75 -4.84 14.85 10.40
N LYS A 76 -3.67 14.26 10.23
CA LYS A 76 -2.43 14.73 10.86
C LYS A 76 -1.71 15.79 10.04
N SER A 77 -1.65 15.61 8.73
CA SER A 77 -0.93 16.51 7.84
C SER A 77 -1.47 16.41 6.43
N GLU A 78 -2.18 17.43 6.00
CA GLU A 78 -2.69 17.51 4.63
C GLU A 78 -1.56 17.51 3.62
N GLU A 79 -0.44 18.16 3.94
CA GLU A 79 0.72 18.22 3.07
C GLU A 79 1.34 16.84 2.83
N ARG A 80 1.51 16.07 3.90
CA ARG A 80 2.03 14.70 3.79
C ARG A 80 1.08 13.81 3.01
N TYR A 81 -0.22 13.97 3.24
CA TYR A 81 -1.26 13.23 2.55
C TYR A 81 -1.20 13.49 1.03
N GLN A 82 -1.14 14.76 0.63
CA GLN A 82 -1.05 15.11 -0.78
C GLN A 82 0.23 14.57 -1.42
N SER A 83 1.33 14.65 -0.70
CA SER A 83 2.61 14.15 -1.17
C SER A 83 2.58 12.65 -1.47
N ILE A 84 2.03 11.85 -0.56
CA ILE A 84 1.99 10.40 -0.76
C ILE A 84 1.03 10.01 -1.88
N ILE A 85 -0.08 10.72 -2.01
CA ILE A 85 -1.02 10.47 -3.11
C ILE A 85 -0.36 10.72 -4.46
N GLU A 86 0.41 11.78 -4.57
CA GLU A 86 1.14 12.08 -5.80
C GLU A 86 2.21 11.02 -6.10
N LYS A 87 3.01 10.66 -5.09
CA LYS A 87 4.09 9.68 -5.25
C LYS A 87 3.57 8.32 -5.69
N LEU A 88 2.44 7.89 -5.15
CA LEU A 88 1.85 6.59 -5.45
C LEU A 88 0.83 6.65 -6.57
N ASN A 89 0.56 7.83 -7.09
CA ASN A 89 -0.42 8.05 -8.15
C ASN A 89 -1.79 7.48 -7.76
N LEU A 90 -2.21 7.77 -6.54
CA LEU A 90 -3.48 7.27 -6.03
C LEU A 90 -4.60 8.25 -6.33
N ARG A 91 -5.78 7.71 -6.55
CA ARG A 91 -6.99 8.50 -6.55
C ARG A 91 -7.49 8.57 -5.12
N LYS A 92 -8.02 9.68 -4.75
CA LYS A 92 -8.54 9.86 -3.39
C LYS A 92 -9.40 8.71 -2.94
#